data_d9a8503f53662359b6c48ead3fe2ceef
#
_entry.id   d9a8503f53662359b6c48ead3fe2ceef
#
_cell.length_a   1.000
_cell.length_b   1.000
_cell.length_c   1.000
_cell.angle_alpha   90.00
_cell.angle_beta   90.00
_cell.angle_gamma   90.00
#
_symmetry.space_group_name_H-M   'P 1'
#
loop_
_entity.id
_entity.type
_entity.pdbx_description
1 polymer ?
#
loop_
_entity_poly.entity_id
_entity_poly.type
_entity_poly.pdbx_seq_one_letter_code
_entity_poly.pdbx_strand_id
1 'polypeptide(L)'
;MRFKAGLNKMNFRLVTQSGVVGVSIFNRAFMKKDLEIGIGVTVVGKYDKAKNVITAAEIKMGTLSNKVKIEPVYHATSGLTNKNLSTYINMALLMYGKQIRDYIPNKYIEKYNFVNKKTALNIVHNPPTDEKLEEAKCRLKYEELFQFMFKITYLKINMS
;
A
#
# COMPACT_ATOMS: atom_id res chain seq x y z
N MET A 1 -16.38 34.96 2.39
CA MET A 1 -16.57 33.69 1.65
C MET A 1 -17.82 33.00 2.21
N ARG A 2 -18.88 32.84 1.43
CA ARG A 2 -20.06 32.08 1.83
C ARG A 2 -19.76 30.61 1.80
N PHE A 3 -19.67 29.96 2.96
CA PHE A 3 -19.62 28.50 3.04
C PHE A 3 -20.99 27.95 2.60
N LYS A 4 -21.00 26.96 1.70
CA LYS A 4 -22.22 26.21 1.36
C LYS A 4 -22.80 25.64 2.65
N ALA A 5 -24.11 25.83 2.85
CA ALA A 5 -24.83 25.27 4.00
C ALA A 5 -24.54 23.75 4.08
N GLY A 6 -24.07 23.29 5.24
CA GLY A 6 -23.79 21.87 5.49
C GLY A 6 -22.30 21.46 5.64
N LEU A 7 -21.33 22.38 5.45
CA LEU A 7 -19.91 22.04 5.64
C LEU A 7 -19.50 22.24 7.11
N ASN A 8 -19.38 21.15 7.84
CA ASN A 8 -18.79 21.15 9.18
C ASN A 8 -17.25 21.17 9.06
N LYS A 9 -16.62 22.22 9.60
CA LYS A 9 -15.17 22.37 9.68
C LYS A 9 -14.73 22.27 11.14
N MET A 10 -13.78 21.39 11.41
CA MET A 10 -13.12 21.27 12.70
C MET A 10 -11.65 21.68 12.55
N ASN A 11 -11.15 22.48 13.50
CA ASN A 11 -9.75 22.90 13.56
C ASN A 11 -9.17 22.50 14.92
N PHE A 12 -7.91 22.03 14.90
CA PHE A 12 -7.14 21.79 16.11
C PHE A 12 -5.65 22.03 15.85
N ARG A 13 -4.84 21.99 16.89
CA ARG A 13 -3.38 22.14 16.82
C ARG A 13 -2.73 20.78 17.05
N LEU A 14 -1.82 20.40 16.16
CA LEU A 14 -1.02 19.19 16.25
C LEU A 14 0.39 19.57 16.67
N VAL A 15 0.84 19.04 17.81
CA VAL A 15 2.24 19.16 18.26
C VAL A 15 3.05 18.07 17.61
N THR A 16 4.10 18.43 16.89
CA THR A 16 5.03 17.54 16.22
C THR A 16 6.44 17.75 16.73
N GLN A 17 7.38 16.90 16.38
CA GLN A 17 8.80 17.07 16.72
C GLN A 17 9.41 18.37 16.15
N SER A 18 8.86 18.86 15.02
CA SER A 18 9.32 20.08 14.34
C SER A 18 8.55 21.34 14.71
N GLY A 19 7.57 21.25 15.63
CA GLY A 19 6.77 22.40 16.08
C GLY A 19 5.26 22.13 16.05
N VAL A 20 4.50 23.22 16.17
CA VAL A 20 3.03 23.17 16.20
C VAL A 20 2.48 23.53 14.84
N VAL A 21 1.58 22.68 14.32
CA VAL A 21 0.92 22.84 13.02
C VAL A 21 -0.59 22.88 13.22
N GLY A 22 -1.28 23.81 12.53
CA GLY A 22 -2.74 23.83 12.47
C GLY A 22 -3.28 22.68 11.63
N VAL A 23 -4.35 22.05 12.05
CA VAL A 23 -5.06 21.03 11.28
C VAL A 23 -6.49 21.45 11.03
N SER A 24 -6.92 21.40 9.78
CA SER A 24 -8.32 21.63 9.38
C SER A 24 -8.87 20.37 8.74
N ILE A 25 -10.02 19.91 9.22
CA ILE A 25 -10.72 18.75 8.64
C ILE A 25 -12.19 19.13 8.38
N PHE A 26 -12.74 18.62 7.28
CA PHE A 26 -14.10 18.88 6.86
C PHE A 26 -14.99 17.63 6.97
N ASN A 27 -16.27 17.83 7.31
CA ASN A 27 -17.31 16.80 7.35
C ASN A 27 -17.02 15.57 8.23
N ARG A 28 -16.21 15.74 9.28
CA ARG A 28 -15.87 14.67 10.24
C ARG A 28 -16.11 15.08 11.70
N ALA A 29 -17.25 15.73 11.95
CA ALA A 29 -17.63 16.18 13.29
C ALA A 29 -17.71 15.04 14.33
N PHE A 30 -17.96 13.79 13.90
CA PHE A 30 -18.00 12.61 14.75
C PHE A 30 -16.66 12.33 15.44
N MET A 31 -15.52 12.71 14.81
CA MET A 31 -14.19 12.50 15.40
C MET A 31 -13.88 13.43 16.58
N LYS A 32 -14.74 14.42 16.84
CA LYS A 32 -14.54 15.35 17.97
C LYS A 32 -14.50 14.64 19.32
N LYS A 33 -15.23 13.54 19.46
CA LYS A 33 -15.27 12.74 20.68
C LYS A 33 -13.97 11.95 20.93
N ASP A 34 -13.25 11.62 19.86
CA ASP A 34 -12.06 10.78 19.91
C ASP A 34 -10.77 11.61 19.94
N LEU A 35 -10.86 12.92 19.62
CA LEU A 35 -9.73 13.85 19.59
C LEU A 35 -9.63 14.64 20.90
N GLU A 36 -9.10 14.01 21.93
CA GLU A 36 -8.80 14.64 23.21
C GLU A 36 -7.36 15.20 23.25
N ILE A 37 -7.12 16.16 24.14
CA ILE A 37 -5.78 16.74 24.31
C ILE A 37 -4.82 15.68 24.86
N GLY A 38 -3.67 15.52 24.22
CA GLY A 38 -2.64 14.55 24.61
C GLY A 38 -2.71 13.21 23.88
N ILE A 39 -3.74 12.98 23.06
CA ILE A 39 -3.81 11.76 22.23
C ILE A 39 -2.86 11.86 21.03
N GLY A 40 -2.09 10.80 20.79
CA GLY A 40 -1.27 10.68 19.59
C GLY A 40 -2.15 10.43 18.36
N VAL A 41 -1.97 11.24 17.31
CA VAL A 41 -2.70 11.09 16.05
C VAL A 41 -1.75 11.20 14.86
N THR A 42 -2.08 10.51 13.79
CA THR A 42 -1.44 10.65 12.48
C THR A 42 -2.40 11.36 11.53
N VAL A 43 -1.95 12.48 10.96
CA VAL A 43 -2.73 13.29 10.02
C VAL A 43 -2.15 13.15 8.62
N VAL A 44 -2.99 12.75 7.66
CA VAL A 44 -2.66 12.70 6.25
C VAL A 44 -3.44 13.78 5.51
N GLY A 45 -2.76 14.63 4.75
CA GLY A 45 -3.43 15.72 4.06
C GLY A 45 -2.47 16.64 3.31
N LYS A 46 -3.02 17.75 2.77
CA LYS A 46 -2.27 18.76 2.05
C LYS A 46 -1.76 19.84 3.02
N TYR A 47 -0.45 20.02 3.09
CA TYR A 47 0.18 21.05 3.91
C TYR A 47 0.31 22.36 3.14
N ASP A 48 -0.24 23.44 3.71
CA ASP A 48 -0.04 24.82 3.26
C ASP A 48 1.05 25.47 4.10
N LYS A 49 2.25 25.59 3.51
CA LYS A 49 3.43 26.12 4.19
C LYS A 49 3.26 27.60 4.60
N ALA A 50 2.55 28.39 3.78
CA ALA A 50 2.38 29.82 4.06
C ALA A 50 1.49 30.09 5.28
N LYS A 51 0.51 29.22 5.53
CA LYS A 51 -0.43 29.33 6.66
C LYS A 51 -0.08 28.41 7.82
N ASN A 52 0.93 27.55 7.66
CA ASN A 52 1.29 26.50 8.60
C ASN A 52 0.09 25.63 9.02
N VAL A 53 -0.71 25.19 8.01
CA VAL A 53 -1.94 24.41 8.22
C VAL A 53 -1.97 23.18 7.30
N ILE A 54 -2.34 22.04 7.87
CA ILE A 54 -2.65 20.82 7.12
C ILE A 54 -4.16 20.76 6.90
N THR A 55 -4.59 20.70 5.63
CA THR A 55 -5.96 20.31 5.29
C THR A 55 -6.01 18.78 5.27
N ALA A 56 -6.57 18.20 6.33
CA ALA A 56 -6.59 16.77 6.53
C ALA A 56 -7.57 16.08 5.58
N ALA A 57 -7.11 15.07 4.88
CA ALA A 57 -7.92 14.10 4.14
C ALA A 57 -8.29 12.92 5.05
N GLU A 58 -7.37 12.50 5.93
CA GLU A 58 -7.54 11.38 6.85
C GLU A 58 -6.86 11.68 8.19
N ILE A 59 -7.46 11.21 9.28
CA ILE A 59 -6.87 11.19 10.61
C ILE A 59 -6.95 9.77 11.15
N LYS A 60 -5.83 9.22 11.58
CA LYS A 60 -5.72 7.91 12.23
C LYS A 60 -5.34 8.10 13.69
N MET A 61 -5.98 7.39 14.59
CA MET A 61 -5.58 7.33 15.99
C MET A 61 -4.25 6.60 16.11
N GLY A 62 -3.37 7.11 16.96
CA GLY A 62 -2.01 6.61 17.14
C GLY A 62 -0.96 7.41 16.37
N THR A 63 0.25 7.42 16.91
CA THR A 63 1.43 7.99 16.26
C THR A 63 1.96 7.02 15.22
N LEU A 64 2.55 7.55 14.14
CA LEU A 64 3.33 6.74 13.21
C LEU A 64 4.44 6.06 14.02
N SER A 65 4.42 4.73 14.10
CA SER A 65 5.62 4.00 14.44
C SER A 65 6.67 4.36 13.37
N ASN A 66 7.95 4.55 13.76
CA ASN A 66 9.05 4.93 12.87
C ASN A 66 9.32 3.92 11.72
N LYS A 67 8.50 2.90 11.57
CA LYS A 67 8.54 1.99 10.43
C LYS A 67 7.69 2.57 9.32
N VAL A 68 8.36 3.08 8.29
CA VAL A 68 7.72 3.38 7.01
C VAL A 68 7.02 2.10 6.56
N LYS A 69 5.69 2.11 6.55
CA LYS A 69 4.92 0.97 6.07
C LYS A 69 4.70 1.16 4.58
N ILE A 70 5.27 0.26 3.81
CA ILE A 70 5.03 0.19 2.37
C ILE A 70 3.65 -0.42 2.17
N GLU A 71 2.75 0.31 1.52
CA GLU A 71 1.41 -0.18 1.21
C GLU A 71 1.21 -0.27 -0.30
N PRO A 72 0.61 -1.37 -0.79
CA PRO A 72 0.31 -1.50 -2.21
C PRO A 72 -0.79 -0.52 -2.62
N VAL A 73 -0.63 0.10 -3.78
CA VAL A 73 -1.63 0.97 -4.40
C VAL A 73 -2.22 0.24 -5.60
N TYR A 74 -3.52 0.01 -5.57
CA TYR A 74 -4.25 -0.63 -6.65
C TYR A 74 -5.01 0.41 -7.48
N HIS A 75 -5.11 0.19 -8.80
CA HIS A 75 -6.00 0.96 -9.66
C HIS A 75 -7.44 0.50 -9.40
N ALA A 76 -8.07 1.15 -8.43
CA ALA A 76 -9.44 0.85 -8.05
C ALA A 76 -10.45 1.51 -9.01
N THR A 77 -11.53 0.80 -9.33
CA THR A 77 -12.67 1.34 -10.09
C THR A 77 -13.77 1.80 -9.14
N SER A 78 -14.78 2.48 -9.69
CA SER A 78 -15.95 2.93 -8.89
C SER A 78 -16.56 1.78 -8.10
N GLY A 79 -16.76 1.99 -6.80
CA GLY A 79 -17.31 0.99 -5.86
C GLY A 79 -16.28 0.07 -5.19
N LEU A 80 -15.02 0.04 -5.66
CA LEU A 80 -13.93 -0.71 -5.01
C LEU A 80 -12.89 0.23 -4.42
N THR A 81 -12.56 0.02 -3.15
CA THR A 81 -11.49 0.78 -2.49
C THR A 81 -10.20 -0.03 -2.45
N ASN A 82 -9.03 0.65 -2.32
CA ASN A 82 -7.75 -0.02 -2.09
C ASN A 82 -7.81 -1.00 -0.92
N LYS A 83 -8.51 -0.63 0.15
CA LYS A 83 -8.69 -1.49 1.33
C LYS A 83 -9.46 -2.77 0.98
N ASN A 84 -10.54 -2.67 0.19
CA ASN A 84 -11.31 -3.84 -0.22
C ASN A 84 -10.47 -4.78 -1.09
N LEU A 85 -9.74 -4.23 -2.08
CA LEU A 85 -8.87 -5.01 -2.94
C LEU A 85 -7.76 -5.71 -2.15
N SER A 86 -7.10 -4.99 -1.24
CA SER A 86 -6.10 -5.59 -0.34
C SER A 86 -6.67 -6.73 0.49
N THR A 87 -7.88 -6.55 1.05
CA THR A 87 -8.56 -7.59 1.83
C THR A 87 -8.84 -8.82 0.98
N TYR A 88 -9.40 -8.65 -0.23
CA TYR A 88 -9.74 -9.77 -1.12
C TYR A 88 -8.48 -10.52 -1.59
N ILE A 89 -7.42 -9.81 -1.94
CA ILE A 89 -6.16 -10.43 -2.34
C ILE A 89 -5.56 -11.24 -1.19
N ASN A 90 -5.54 -10.68 0.02
CA ASN A 90 -5.03 -11.39 1.19
C ASN A 90 -5.87 -12.65 1.51
N MET A 91 -7.19 -12.56 1.40
CA MET A 91 -8.05 -13.74 1.57
C MET A 91 -7.78 -14.78 0.49
N ALA A 92 -7.64 -14.39 -0.77
CA ALA A 92 -7.33 -15.31 -1.86
C ALA A 92 -5.98 -16.01 -1.66
N LEU A 93 -4.94 -15.27 -1.26
CA LEU A 93 -3.62 -15.83 -0.96
C LEU A 93 -3.65 -16.78 0.24
N LEU A 94 -4.48 -16.49 1.25
CA LEU A 94 -4.66 -17.36 2.41
C LEU A 94 -5.35 -18.68 2.01
N MET A 95 -6.46 -18.58 1.29
CA MET A 95 -7.29 -19.73 0.93
C MET A 95 -6.65 -20.61 -0.16
N TYR A 96 -6.09 -19.98 -1.19
CA TYR A 96 -5.63 -20.66 -2.41
C TYR A 96 -4.11 -20.63 -2.60
N GLY A 97 -3.37 -19.99 -1.72
CA GLY A 97 -1.91 -19.86 -1.84
C GLY A 97 -1.17 -21.19 -1.90
N LYS A 98 -1.72 -22.28 -1.35
CA LYS A 98 -1.14 -23.62 -1.47
C LYS A 98 -1.26 -24.22 -2.88
N GLN A 99 -2.17 -23.71 -3.70
CA GLN A 99 -2.39 -24.17 -5.07
C GLN A 99 -1.52 -23.42 -6.09
N ILE A 100 -0.84 -22.36 -5.65
CA ILE A 100 0.07 -21.57 -6.51
C ILE A 100 1.27 -22.45 -6.86
N ARG A 101 1.36 -22.81 -8.15
CA ARG A 101 2.47 -23.61 -8.69
C ARG A 101 3.61 -22.69 -9.12
N ASP A 102 4.83 -23.13 -8.87
CA ASP A 102 6.02 -22.50 -9.41
C ASP A 102 6.34 -23.11 -10.77
N TYR A 103 6.49 -22.28 -11.80
CA TYR A 103 6.78 -22.71 -13.16
C TYR A 103 8.28 -22.64 -13.49
N ILE A 104 9.07 -21.98 -12.65
CA ILE A 104 10.52 -21.93 -12.83
C ILE A 104 11.11 -23.23 -12.26
N PRO A 105 11.94 -23.96 -13.02
CA PRO A 105 12.62 -25.13 -12.53
C PRO A 105 13.49 -24.82 -11.31
N ASN A 106 13.51 -25.72 -10.31
CA ASN A 106 14.22 -25.52 -9.04
C ASN A 106 15.68 -25.14 -9.22
N LYS A 107 16.37 -25.67 -10.23
CA LYS A 107 17.77 -25.33 -10.54
C LYS A 107 18.00 -23.82 -10.74
N TYR A 108 17.01 -23.10 -11.27
CA TYR A 108 17.12 -21.65 -11.46
C TYR A 108 16.71 -20.89 -10.21
N ILE A 109 15.75 -21.41 -9.45
CA ILE A 109 15.38 -20.85 -8.15
C ILE A 109 16.58 -20.86 -7.22
N GLU A 110 17.28 -21.98 -7.14
CA GLU A 110 18.50 -22.14 -6.33
C GLU A 110 19.66 -21.29 -6.86
N LYS A 111 19.90 -21.33 -8.18
CA LYS A 111 21.01 -20.58 -8.81
C LYS A 111 20.93 -19.07 -8.55
N TYR A 112 19.74 -18.51 -8.57
CA TYR A 112 19.52 -17.07 -8.41
C TYR A 112 19.01 -16.69 -7.01
N ASN A 113 18.95 -17.66 -6.11
CA ASN A 113 18.45 -17.48 -4.74
C ASN A 113 17.07 -16.82 -4.70
N PHE A 114 16.18 -17.24 -5.59
CA PHE A 114 14.82 -16.70 -5.63
C PHE A 114 13.94 -17.31 -4.53
N VAL A 115 13.05 -16.48 -4.00
CA VAL A 115 11.93 -16.98 -3.21
C VAL A 115 10.94 -17.73 -4.12
N ASN A 116 10.15 -18.65 -3.56
CA ASN A 116 9.10 -19.31 -4.33
C ASN A 116 7.99 -18.32 -4.73
N LYS A 117 7.20 -18.67 -5.75
CA LYS A 117 6.16 -17.81 -6.32
C LYS A 117 5.14 -17.34 -5.29
N LYS A 118 4.67 -18.24 -4.43
CA LYS A 118 3.72 -17.89 -3.36
C LYS A 118 4.29 -16.81 -2.43
N THR A 119 5.54 -16.98 -2.00
CA THR A 119 6.22 -16.01 -1.14
C THR A 119 6.40 -14.68 -1.86
N ALA A 120 6.81 -14.68 -3.14
CA ALA A 120 6.95 -13.46 -3.92
C ALA A 120 5.62 -12.69 -4.02
N LEU A 121 4.51 -13.38 -4.30
CA LEU A 121 3.18 -12.77 -4.36
C LEU A 121 2.76 -12.19 -3.00
N ASN A 122 2.99 -12.91 -1.90
CA ASN A 122 2.71 -12.38 -0.57
C ASN A 122 3.51 -11.10 -0.28
N ILE A 123 4.81 -11.10 -0.62
CA ILE A 123 5.69 -9.94 -0.38
C ILE A 123 5.24 -8.73 -1.20
N VAL A 124 4.89 -8.90 -2.48
CA VAL A 124 4.44 -7.79 -3.33
C VAL A 124 3.16 -7.14 -2.80
N HIS A 125 2.27 -7.92 -2.22
CA HIS A 125 1.03 -7.40 -1.65
C HIS A 125 1.14 -6.97 -0.18
N ASN A 126 2.14 -7.46 0.56
CA ASN A 126 2.41 -7.13 1.96
C ASN A 126 3.92 -7.01 2.21
N PRO A 127 4.59 -6.01 1.64
CA PRO A 127 6.04 -5.90 1.72
C PRO A 127 6.50 -5.61 3.16
N PRO A 128 7.40 -6.43 3.73
CA PRO A 128 7.94 -6.18 5.06
C PRO A 128 9.04 -5.10 5.03
N THR A 129 9.82 -5.03 3.95
CA THR A 129 10.88 -4.04 3.70
C THR A 129 11.01 -3.76 2.20
N ASP A 130 11.68 -2.65 1.84
CA ASP A 130 11.96 -2.30 0.43
C ASP A 130 12.82 -3.37 -0.25
N GLU A 131 13.84 -3.89 0.45
CA GLU A 131 14.73 -4.91 -0.10
C GLU A 131 13.95 -6.19 -0.46
N LYS A 132 13.08 -6.65 0.45
CA LYS A 132 12.25 -7.84 0.18
C LYS A 132 11.25 -7.61 -0.95
N LEU A 133 10.74 -6.40 -1.07
CA LEU A 133 9.87 -6.02 -2.18
C LEU A 133 10.62 -6.11 -3.52
N GLU A 134 11.84 -5.59 -3.60
CA GLU A 134 12.64 -5.66 -4.83
C GLU A 134 13.06 -7.10 -5.16
N GLU A 135 13.43 -7.92 -4.18
CA GLU A 135 13.67 -9.36 -4.39
C GLU A 135 12.45 -10.05 -5.02
N ALA A 136 11.27 -9.81 -4.46
CA ALA A 136 10.02 -10.39 -4.97
C ALA A 136 9.68 -9.90 -6.38
N LYS A 137 9.85 -8.61 -6.66
CA LYS A 137 9.66 -8.04 -8.00
C LYS A 137 10.63 -8.64 -9.01
N CYS A 138 11.91 -8.78 -8.65
CA CYS A 138 12.92 -9.39 -9.49
C CYS A 138 12.53 -10.83 -9.85
N ARG A 139 12.09 -11.61 -8.87
CA ARG A 139 11.60 -12.97 -9.06
C ARG A 139 10.42 -13.04 -10.05
N LEU A 140 9.44 -12.16 -9.91
CA LEU A 140 8.26 -12.15 -10.77
C LEU A 140 8.60 -11.69 -12.20
N LYS A 141 9.45 -10.68 -12.37
CA LYS A 141 9.97 -10.25 -13.68
C LYS A 141 10.73 -11.36 -14.39
N TYR A 142 11.57 -12.12 -13.64
CA TYR A 142 12.28 -13.26 -14.19
C TYR A 142 11.31 -14.34 -14.69
N GLU A 143 10.26 -14.65 -13.94
CA GLU A 143 9.24 -15.62 -14.36
C GLU A 143 8.53 -15.19 -15.64
N GLU A 144 8.14 -13.93 -15.72
CA GLU A 144 7.47 -13.37 -16.92
C GLU A 144 8.37 -13.51 -18.15
N LEU A 145 9.65 -13.12 -18.04
CA LEU A 145 10.62 -13.25 -19.11
C LEU A 145 10.89 -14.72 -19.46
N PHE A 146 11.03 -15.59 -18.46
CA PHE A 146 11.23 -17.01 -18.65
C PHE A 146 10.08 -17.65 -19.44
N GLN A 147 8.83 -17.35 -19.06
CA GLN A 147 7.64 -17.84 -19.77
C GLN A 147 7.58 -17.31 -21.20
N PHE A 148 7.90 -16.05 -21.40
CA PHE A 148 7.93 -15.44 -22.74
C PHE A 148 8.96 -16.12 -23.63
N MET A 149 10.21 -16.28 -23.18
CA MET A 149 11.28 -16.94 -23.90
C MET A 149 10.96 -18.41 -24.17
N PHE A 150 10.36 -19.10 -23.20
CA PHE A 150 9.92 -20.48 -23.37
C PHE A 150 8.89 -20.62 -24.50
N LYS A 151 7.89 -19.73 -24.53
CA LYS A 151 6.87 -19.70 -25.58
C LYS A 151 7.48 -19.49 -26.97
N ILE A 152 8.40 -18.52 -27.11
CA ILE A 152 9.07 -18.25 -28.39
C ILE A 152 9.88 -19.47 -28.83
N THR A 153 10.65 -20.08 -27.94
CA THR A 153 11.47 -21.24 -28.26
C THR A 153 10.60 -22.43 -28.67
N TYR A 154 9.51 -22.67 -27.93
CA TYR A 154 8.55 -23.71 -28.26
C TYR A 154 7.94 -23.54 -29.65
N LEU A 155 7.52 -22.31 -29.99
CA LEU A 155 6.98 -22.00 -31.31
C LEU A 155 8.01 -22.23 -32.42
N LYS A 156 9.27 -21.81 -32.23
CA LYS A 156 10.33 -22.04 -33.21
C LYS A 156 10.54 -23.52 -33.50
N ILE A 157 10.57 -24.36 -32.46
CA ILE A 157 10.81 -25.80 -32.62
C ILE A 157 9.65 -26.48 -33.35
N ASN A 158 8.40 -26.03 -33.13
CA ASN A 158 7.22 -26.68 -33.74
C ASN A 158 6.79 -26.07 -35.09
N MET A 159 7.43 -25.00 -35.54
CA MET A 159 7.17 -24.36 -36.84
C MET A 159 8.30 -24.64 -37.86
N SER A 160 9.36 -25.36 -37.46
CA SER A 160 10.45 -25.86 -38.31
C SER A 160 10.18 -27.28 -38.73
#